data_0732b504117217af07a2ca97b7703f8b
#
_entry.id   0732b504117217af07a2ca97b7703f8b
#
_cell.length_a   1.000
_cell.length_b   1.000
_cell.length_c   1.000
_cell.angle_alpha   90.00
_cell.angle_beta   90.00
_cell.angle_gamma   90.00
#
_symmetry.space_group_name_H-M   'P 1'
#
loop_
_entity.id
_entity.type
_entity.pdbx_description
1 polymer ?
#
loop_
_entity_poly.entity_id
_entity_poly.type
_entity_poly.pdbx_seq_one_letter_code
_entity_poly.pdbx_strand_id
1 'polypeptide(L)'
;LEEEPKVAAVGAGIDIAKPSGSMVIDIGGGTTDIAVLSLGGIVTSDSIKVAGNTFDEDIANYIKEKYKVIIGEKTSEDIKTSIGTVIKDKNNREIEITGRSVSSGLPETVKVNSNDIEEALREDIKRIILSAKGVLEKTPPELSADIAEKGIVLTGGGALINGLVGKLKEELKVPVFISDNPLTNVVEGTGILLDNIYLIDN
;
A
#
# COMPACT_ATOMS: atom_id res chain seq x y z
N LEU A 1 -17.90 0.71 -16.68
CA LEU A 1 -16.79 0.13 -15.89
C LEU A 1 -15.97 1.30 -15.36
N GLU A 2 -15.94 1.50 -14.04
CA GLU A 2 -15.09 2.54 -13.44
C GLU A 2 -13.71 1.98 -13.12
N GLU A 3 -12.70 2.83 -13.15
CA GLU A 3 -11.32 2.48 -12.86
C GLU A 3 -11.09 2.43 -11.34
N GLU A 4 -10.41 1.40 -10.86
CA GLU A 4 -10.21 1.11 -9.43
C GLU A 4 -9.66 2.30 -8.63
N PRO A 5 -8.64 3.06 -9.11
CA PRO A 5 -8.14 4.22 -8.38
C PRO A 5 -9.17 5.34 -8.20
N LYS A 6 -10.09 5.51 -9.15
CA LYS A 6 -11.19 6.48 -9.04
C LYS A 6 -12.17 6.06 -7.96
N VAL A 7 -12.51 4.78 -7.93
CA VAL A 7 -13.40 4.19 -6.92
C VAL A 7 -12.76 4.33 -5.53
N ALA A 8 -11.48 3.97 -5.40
CA ALA A 8 -10.72 4.09 -4.16
C ALA A 8 -10.68 5.54 -3.64
N ALA A 9 -10.48 6.52 -4.55
CA ALA A 9 -10.46 7.94 -4.19
C ALA A 9 -11.82 8.43 -3.66
N VAL A 10 -12.92 8.06 -4.32
CA VAL A 10 -14.29 8.43 -3.89
C VAL A 10 -14.61 7.79 -2.54
N GLY A 11 -14.29 6.52 -2.35
CA GLY A 11 -14.48 5.83 -1.07
C GLY A 11 -13.63 6.41 0.06
N ALA A 12 -12.44 6.93 -0.26
CA ALA A 12 -11.61 7.67 0.69
C ALA A 12 -12.12 9.10 0.98
N GLY A 13 -13.27 9.49 0.46
CA GLY A 13 -13.89 10.80 0.69
C GLY A 13 -13.27 11.95 -0.12
N ILE A 14 -12.49 11.62 -1.17
CA ILE A 14 -11.91 12.65 -2.05
C ILE A 14 -12.98 13.16 -3.00
N ASP A 15 -13.20 14.47 -3.00
CA ASP A 15 -14.07 15.13 -3.99
C ASP A 15 -13.33 15.30 -5.31
N ILE A 16 -13.45 14.27 -6.16
CA ILE A 16 -12.80 14.23 -7.47
C ILE A 16 -13.42 15.15 -8.51
N ALA A 17 -14.64 15.65 -8.29
CA ALA A 17 -15.35 16.53 -9.23
C ALA A 17 -14.75 17.93 -9.32
N LYS A 18 -13.99 18.34 -8.31
CA LYS A 18 -13.34 19.66 -8.28
C LYS A 18 -12.25 19.81 -9.35
N PRO A 19 -12.06 21.04 -9.88
CA PRO A 19 -10.96 21.34 -10.79
C PRO A 19 -9.64 21.50 -10.02
N SER A 20 -9.26 20.49 -9.26
CA SER A 20 -8.02 20.48 -8.47
C SER A 20 -7.43 19.09 -8.42
N GLY A 21 -6.08 19.00 -8.38
CA GLY A 21 -5.36 17.75 -8.31
C GLY A 21 -5.56 17.04 -6.97
N SER A 22 -5.89 15.75 -7.03
CA SER A 22 -5.91 14.86 -5.89
C SER A 22 -5.16 13.58 -6.24
N MET A 23 -4.29 13.09 -5.35
CA MET A 23 -3.53 11.86 -5.59
C MET A 23 -3.92 10.79 -4.58
N VAL A 24 -4.17 9.59 -5.08
CA VAL A 24 -4.43 8.40 -4.29
C VAL A 24 -3.38 7.34 -4.59
N ILE A 25 -3.01 6.58 -3.55
CA ILE A 25 -2.21 5.37 -3.65
C ILE A 25 -3.00 4.28 -2.95
N ASP A 26 -3.48 3.30 -3.71
CA ASP A 26 -4.20 2.14 -3.19
C ASP A 26 -3.27 0.93 -3.20
N ILE A 27 -2.94 0.42 -2.01
CA ILE A 27 -2.08 -0.76 -1.84
C ILE A 27 -2.97 -1.94 -1.44
N GLY A 28 -3.47 -2.65 -2.44
CA GLY A 28 -4.35 -3.80 -2.28
C GLY A 28 -3.61 -5.09 -1.93
N GLY A 29 -4.22 -6.23 -2.28
CA GLY A 29 -3.61 -7.55 -2.15
C GLY A 29 -2.65 -7.86 -3.30
N GLY A 30 -3.07 -7.65 -4.56
CA GLY A 30 -2.31 -8.02 -5.76
C GLY A 30 -1.60 -6.87 -6.45
N THR A 31 -2.14 -5.65 -6.37
CA THR A 31 -1.64 -4.45 -7.06
C THR A 31 -1.52 -3.28 -6.12
N THR A 32 -0.63 -2.36 -6.46
CA THR A 32 -0.62 -0.99 -5.98
C THR A 32 -0.99 -0.09 -7.13
N ASP A 33 -2.10 0.60 -6.99
CA ASP A 33 -2.66 1.49 -7.98
C ASP A 33 -2.49 2.95 -7.53
N ILE A 34 -1.88 3.75 -8.39
CA ILE A 34 -1.50 5.12 -8.09
C ILE A 34 -2.13 6.01 -9.16
N ALA A 35 -2.88 7.02 -8.75
CA ALA A 35 -3.51 7.93 -9.69
C ALA A 35 -3.58 9.37 -9.19
N VAL A 36 -3.49 10.29 -10.13
CA VAL A 36 -3.88 11.70 -9.96
C VAL A 36 -5.19 11.93 -10.68
N LEU A 37 -6.15 12.49 -9.95
CA LEU A 37 -7.50 12.74 -10.41
C LEU A 37 -7.79 14.25 -10.39
N SER A 38 -8.61 14.70 -11.37
CA SER A 38 -9.15 16.04 -11.43
C SER A 38 -10.38 16.05 -12.33
N LEU A 39 -11.39 16.86 -12.02
CA LEU A 39 -12.63 17.01 -12.81
C LEU A 39 -13.31 15.65 -13.13
N GLY A 40 -13.32 14.74 -12.18
CA GLY A 40 -13.95 13.42 -12.28
C GLY A 40 -13.17 12.39 -13.13
N GLY A 41 -12.02 12.76 -13.69
CA GLY A 41 -11.19 11.90 -14.54
C GLY A 41 -9.80 11.61 -13.96
N ILE A 42 -9.18 10.54 -14.45
CA ILE A 42 -7.78 10.23 -14.18
C ILE A 42 -6.90 11.05 -15.13
N VAL A 43 -5.98 11.83 -14.58
CA VAL A 43 -5.02 12.66 -15.34
C VAL A 43 -3.77 11.86 -15.67
N THR A 44 -3.24 11.15 -14.69
CA THR A 44 -2.10 10.22 -14.85
C THR A 44 -2.21 9.13 -13.82
N SER A 45 -1.77 7.93 -14.17
CA SER A 45 -1.78 6.78 -13.28
C SER A 45 -0.65 5.81 -13.60
N ASP A 46 -0.37 4.93 -12.64
CA ASP A 46 0.48 3.76 -12.78
C ASP A 46 -0.09 2.62 -11.91
N SER A 47 0.12 1.37 -12.34
CA SER A 47 -0.30 0.18 -11.60
C SER A 47 0.85 -0.83 -11.61
N ILE A 48 1.26 -1.26 -10.43
CA ILE A 48 2.36 -2.21 -10.26
C ILE A 48 1.91 -3.45 -9.49
N LYS A 49 2.44 -4.60 -9.87
CA LYS A 49 2.20 -5.89 -9.18
C LYS A 49 3.12 -6.04 -7.96
N VAL A 50 3.03 -5.08 -7.04
CA VAL A 50 3.72 -5.08 -5.76
C VAL A 50 2.71 -4.63 -4.72
N ALA A 51 2.26 -5.53 -3.86
CA ALA A 51 1.23 -5.26 -2.87
C ALA A 51 1.24 -6.32 -1.76
N GLY A 52 0.16 -6.47 -1.01
CA GLY A 52 0.08 -7.33 0.16
C GLY A 52 0.57 -8.76 -0.04
N ASN A 53 0.22 -9.38 -1.17
CA ASN A 53 0.64 -10.77 -1.48
C ASN A 53 2.15 -10.85 -1.76
N THR A 54 2.71 -9.87 -2.49
CA THR A 54 4.17 -9.78 -2.72
C THR A 54 4.91 -9.65 -1.40
N PHE A 55 4.39 -8.82 -0.49
CA PHE A 55 4.97 -8.67 0.85
C PHE A 55 5.00 -10.00 1.61
N ASP A 56 3.93 -10.79 1.55
CA ASP A 56 3.85 -12.10 2.20
C ASP A 56 4.85 -13.10 1.60
N GLU A 57 4.99 -13.10 0.28
CA GLU A 57 5.96 -13.92 -0.44
C GLU A 57 7.40 -13.55 -0.07
N ASP A 58 7.74 -12.27 -0.01
CA ASP A 58 9.09 -11.80 0.29
C ASP A 58 9.44 -11.99 1.77
N ILE A 59 8.48 -11.88 2.68
CA ILE A 59 8.65 -12.28 4.09
C ILE A 59 8.95 -13.77 4.18
N ALA A 60 8.17 -14.63 3.50
CA ALA A 60 8.41 -16.08 3.52
C ALA A 60 9.77 -16.46 2.95
N ASN A 61 10.17 -15.83 1.83
CA ASN A 61 11.46 -16.03 1.19
C ASN A 61 12.61 -15.60 2.10
N TYR A 62 12.51 -14.44 2.73
CA TYR A 62 13.51 -13.93 3.67
C TYR A 62 13.68 -14.87 4.87
N ILE A 63 12.59 -15.35 5.45
CA ILE A 63 12.62 -16.29 6.58
C ILE A 63 13.28 -17.61 6.16
N LYS A 64 12.93 -18.13 4.98
CA LYS A 64 13.55 -19.33 4.42
C LYS A 64 15.06 -19.17 4.22
N GLU A 65 15.49 -18.00 3.72
CA GLU A 65 16.90 -17.75 3.47
C GLU A 65 17.70 -17.56 4.76
N LYS A 66 17.18 -16.76 5.69
CA LYS A 66 17.89 -16.41 6.92
C LYS A 66 17.80 -17.47 7.99
N TYR A 67 16.60 -17.95 8.26
CA TYR A 67 16.32 -18.88 9.36
C TYR A 67 16.30 -20.35 8.95
N LYS A 68 16.34 -20.64 7.64
CA LYS A 68 16.23 -22.00 7.07
C LYS A 68 14.92 -22.71 7.46
N VAL A 69 13.85 -21.95 7.62
CA VAL A 69 12.51 -22.43 7.96
C VAL A 69 11.55 -22.02 6.86
N ILE A 70 10.76 -22.96 6.36
CA ILE A 70 9.70 -22.73 5.37
C ILE A 70 8.39 -22.49 6.14
N ILE A 71 7.74 -21.36 5.87
CA ILE A 71 6.43 -20.99 6.43
C ILE A 71 5.37 -20.92 5.33
N GLY A 72 4.11 -20.98 5.72
CA GLY A 72 2.97 -20.82 4.80
C GLY A 72 2.50 -19.36 4.72
N GLU A 73 1.67 -19.08 3.73
CA GLU A 73 1.10 -17.75 3.43
C GLU A 73 0.44 -17.11 4.66
N LYS A 74 -0.42 -17.87 5.37
CA LYS A 74 -1.06 -17.36 6.59
C LYS A 74 -0.05 -16.91 7.66
N THR A 75 1.03 -17.66 7.85
CA THR A 75 2.08 -17.29 8.81
C THR A 75 2.81 -16.02 8.37
N SER A 76 3.04 -15.85 7.07
CA SER A 76 3.65 -14.62 6.53
C SER A 76 2.74 -13.41 6.76
N GLU A 77 1.44 -13.56 6.51
CA GLU A 77 0.44 -12.51 6.77
C GLU A 77 0.35 -12.17 8.26
N ASP A 78 0.35 -13.17 9.14
CA ASP A 78 0.36 -12.96 10.60
C ASP A 78 1.61 -12.19 11.05
N ILE A 79 2.78 -12.47 10.50
CA ILE A 79 4.02 -11.73 10.74
C ILE A 79 3.89 -10.28 10.24
N LYS A 80 3.47 -10.11 8.98
CA LYS A 80 3.27 -8.80 8.37
C LYS A 80 2.37 -7.90 9.20
N THR A 81 1.23 -8.42 9.65
CA THR A 81 0.24 -7.67 10.43
C THR A 81 0.66 -7.42 11.88
N SER A 82 1.43 -8.32 12.48
CA SER A 82 1.85 -8.23 13.90
C SER A 82 3.07 -7.34 14.10
N ILE A 83 4.13 -7.56 13.33
CA ILE A 83 5.43 -6.89 13.51
C ILE A 83 5.95 -6.21 12.24
N GLY A 84 5.19 -6.24 11.14
CA GLY A 84 5.56 -5.64 9.86
C GLY A 84 5.89 -4.15 10.01
N THR A 85 7.00 -3.74 9.39
CA THR A 85 7.44 -2.33 9.37
C THR A 85 8.30 -2.07 8.15
N VAL A 86 8.27 -0.82 7.66
CA VAL A 86 9.12 -0.35 6.55
C VAL A 86 10.18 0.66 6.99
N ILE A 87 10.31 0.83 8.30
CA ILE A 87 11.33 1.65 8.96
C ILE A 87 12.04 0.82 10.02
N LYS A 88 13.29 1.17 10.33
CA LYS A 88 14.00 0.51 11.44
C LYS A 88 13.25 0.71 12.75
N ASP A 89 12.88 -0.40 13.36
CA ASP A 89 12.19 -0.44 14.65
C ASP A 89 13.22 -0.45 15.79
N LYS A 90 13.26 0.63 16.59
CA LYS A 90 14.15 0.73 17.74
C LYS A 90 13.84 -0.29 18.82
N ASN A 91 12.58 -0.71 18.94
CA ASN A 91 12.13 -1.69 19.92
C ASN A 91 12.41 -3.13 19.46
N ASN A 92 12.67 -3.32 18.16
CA ASN A 92 12.94 -4.61 17.54
C ASN A 92 11.96 -5.70 18.00
N ARG A 93 10.65 -5.44 17.80
CA ARG A 93 9.57 -6.37 18.21
C ARG A 93 9.82 -7.76 17.63
N GLU A 94 9.53 -8.79 18.43
CA GLU A 94 9.77 -10.19 18.08
C GLU A 94 8.46 -10.99 18.10
N ILE A 95 8.42 -12.03 17.26
CA ILE A 95 7.37 -13.04 17.24
C ILE A 95 7.99 -14.42 17.09
N GLU A 96 7.47 -15.42 17.82
CA GLU A 96 7.82 -16.82 17.61
C GLU A 96 6.93 -17.41 16.53
N ILE A 97 7.55 -18.05 15.57
CA ILE A 97 6.86 -18.76 14.50
C ILE A 97 7.36 -20.19 14.38
N THR A 98 6.48 -21.09 13.96
CA THR A 98 6.83 -22.48 13.69
C THR A 98 6.63 -22.78 12.22
N GLY A 99 7.64 -23.35 11.58
CA GLY A 99 7.61 -23.79 10.20
C GLY A 99 8.32 -25.11 10.01
N ARG A 100 8.59 -25.48 8.78
CA ARG A 100 9.32 -26.71 8.43
C ARG A 100 10.78 -26.38 8.17
N SER A 101 11.68 -27.00 8.94
CA SER A 101 13.13 -26.86 8.73
C SER A 101 13.54 -27.33 7.33
N VAL A 102 14.35 -26.54 6.64
CA VAL A 102 14.90 -26.88 5.31
C VAL A 102 15.85 -28.08 5.40
N SER A 103 16.59 -28.21 6.49
CA SER A 103 17.62 -29.24 6.66
C SER A 103 17.07 -30.59 7.11
N SER A 104 16.18 -30.58 8.12
CA SER A 104 15.65 -31.81 8.73
C SER A 104 14.27 -32.22 8.18
N GLY A 105 13.53 -31.28 7.59
CA GLY A 105 12.12 -31.48 7.20
C GLY A 105 11.13 -31.51 8.36
N LEU A 106 11.61 -31.40 9.61
CA LEU A 106 10.79 -31.45 10.82
C LEU A 106 10.28 -30.04 11.21
N PRO A 107 9.23 -29.94 12.05
CA PRO A 107 8.81 -28.67 12.63
C PRO A 107 9.94 -28.02 13.44
N GLU A 108 10.15 -26.73 13.22
CA GLU A 108 11.16 -25.91 13.90
C GLU A 108 10.57 -24.56 14.25
N THR A 109 10.82 -24.08 15.48
CA THR A 109 10.37 -22.80 15.96
C THR A 109 11.54 -21.82 16.00
N VAL A 110 11.33 -20.63 15.44
CA VAL A 110 12.34 -19.57 15.38
C VAL A 110 11.72 -18.22 15.83
N LYS A 111 12.58 -17.32 16.32
CA LYS A 111 12.20 -15.93 16.62
C LYS A 111 12.55 -15.03 15.45
N VAL A 112 11.57 -14.34 14.94
CA VAL A 112 11.68 -13.35 13.87
C VAL A 112 11.43 -11.96 14.44
N ASN A 113 12.15 -10.96 13.99
CA ASN A 113 12.02 -9.61 14.50
C ASN A 113 11.59 -8.61 13.43
N SER A 114 11.08 -7.46 13.85
CA SER A 114 10.55 -6.41 12.97
C SER A 114 11.59 -5.85 11.99
N ASN A 115 12.88 -5.80 12.36
CA ASN A 115 13.91 -5.32 11.45
C ASN A 115 14.21 -6.33 10.33
N ASP A 116 13.93 -7.62 10.55
CA ASP A 116 13.98 -8.63 9.49
C ASP A 116 12.90 -8.35 8.44
N ILE A 117 11.73 -7.92 8.88
CA ILE A 117 10.62 -7.61 7.98
C ILE A 117 10.89 -6.31 7.22
N GLU A 118 11.48 -5.30 7.88
CA GLU A 118 11.95 -4.08 7.20
C GLU A 118 12.91 -4.42 6.06
N GLU A 119 13.84 -5.35 6.32
CA GLU A 119 14.82 -5.77 5.32
C GLU A 119 14.16 -6.54 4.17
N ALA A 120 13.24 -7.46 4.48
CA ALA A 120 12.49 -8.24 3.49
C ALA A 120 11.69 -7.34 2.53
N LEU A 121 11.01 -6.30 3.05
CA LEU A 121 10.10 -5.43 2.28
C LEU A 121 10.80 -4.24 1.60
N ARG A 122 12.08 -4.03 1.82
CA ARG A 122 12.80 -2.82 1.40
C ARG A 122 12.71 -2.53 -0.09
N GLU A 123 12.90 -3.55 -0.93
CA GLU A 123 12.86 -3.38 -2.39
C GLU A 123 11.43 -3.16 -2.90
N ASP A 124 10.44 -3.79 -2.30
CA ASP A 124 9.04 -3.58 -2.66
C ASP A 124 8.59 -2.15 -2.38
N ILE A 125 8.90 -1.65 -1.18
CA ILE A 125 8.59 -0.28 -0.81
C ILE A 125 9.30 0.73 -1.71
N LYS A 126 10.53 0.45 -2.10
CA LYS A 126 11.28 1.27 -3.06
C LYS A 126 10.59 1.30 -4.44
N ARG A 127 10.06 0.16 -4.91
CA ARG A 127 9.32 0.09 -6.17
C ARG A 127 8.04 0.92 -6.12
N ILE A 128 7.29 0.86 -5.01
CA ILE A 128 6.09 1.69 -4.79
C ILE A 128 6.46 3.18 -4.82
N ILE A 129 7.52 3.57 -4.11
CA ILE A 129 8.00 4.97 -4.08
C ILE A 129 8.40 5.45 -5.49
N LEU A 130 9.10 4.63 -6.26
CA LEU A 130 9.52 4.99 -7.62
C LEU A 130 8.33 5.16 -8.55
N SER A 131 7.32 4.28 -8.46
CA SER A 131 6.08 4.41 -9.22
C SER A 131 5.34 5.71 -8.86
N ALA A 132 5.20 6.01 -7.56
CA ALA A 132 4.57 7.25 -7.10
C ALA A 132 5.32 8.51 -7.57
N LYS A 133 6.65 8.50 -7.56
CA LYS A 133 7.49 9.58 -8.13
C LYS A 133 7.23 9.73 -9.62
N GLY A 134 7.17 8.62 -10.37
CA GLY A 134 6.91 8.63 -11.81
C GLY A 134 5.52 9.18 -12.17
N VAL A 135 4.51 8.96 -11.34
CA VAL A 135 3.17 9.56 -11.51
C VAL A 135 3.23 11.07 -11.24
N LEU A 136 3.88 11.50 -10.15
CA LEU A 136 4.04 12.93 -9.84
C LEU A 136 4.83 13.68 -10.94
N GLU A 137 5.89 13.08 -11.48
CA GLU A 137 6.69 13.68 -12.56
C GLU A 137 5.90 13.92 -13.86
N LYS A 138 4.90 13.07 -14.12
CA LYS A 138 4.00 13.20 -15.28
C LYS A 138 2.81 14.10 -15.02
N THR A 139 2.59 14.52 -13.78
CA THR A 139 1.45 15.35 -13.38
C THR A 139 1.68 16.81 -13.80
N PRO A 140 0.68 17.47 -14.40
CA PRO A 140 0.76 18.90 -14.73
C PRO A 140 1.13 19.76 -13.51
N PRO A 141 1.94 20.83 -13.68
CA PRO A 141 2.45 21.64 -12.57
C PRO A 141 1.37 22.20 -11.64
N GLU A 142 0.23 22.62 -12.17
CA GLU A 142 -0.90 23.18 -11.41
C GLU A 142 -1.49 22.13 -10.47
N LEU A 143 -1.69 20.90 -10.97
CA LEU A 143 -2.20 19.79 -10.16
C LEU A 143 -1.16 19.28 -9.17
N SER A 144 0.12 19.35 -9.51
CA SER A 144 1.22 19.02 -8.58
C SER A 144 1.26 20.01 -7.41
N ALA A 145 0.98 21.28 -7.64
CA ALA A 145 0.89 22.29 -6.58
C ALA A 145 -0.29 21.97 -5.63
N ASP A 146 -1.44 21.56 -6.18
CA ASP A 146 -2.59 21.14 -5.37
C ASP A 146 -2.24 19.93 -4.48
N ILE A 147 -1.52 18.94 -5.05
CA ILE A 147 -1.10 17.75 -4.30
C ILE A 147 -0.08 18.11 -3.22
N ALA A 148 0.82 19.05 -3.47
CA ALA A 148 1.78 19.53 -2.48
C ALA A 148 1.10 20.19 -1.26
N GLU A 149 -0.04 20.84 -1.47
CA GLU A 149 -0.83 21.47 -0.41
C GLU A 149 -1.74 20.45 0.31
N LYS A 150 -2.51 19.66 -0.46
CA LYS A 150 -3.52 18.74 0.09
C LYS A 150 -2.93 17.41 0.57
N GLY A 151 -1.85 16.99 -0.05
CA GLY A 151 -1.22 15.70 0.21
C GLY A 151 -1.76 14.54 -0.64
N ILE A 152 -1.24 13.36 -0.34
CA ILE A 152 -1.57 12.08 -0.98
C ILE A 152 -2.39 11.26 0.01
N VAL A 153 -3.46 10.64 -0.46
CA VAL A 153 -4.27 9.73 0.35
C VAL A 153 -3.86 8.29 0.07
N LEU A 154 -3.50 7.56 1.14
CA LEU A 154 -3.23 6.13 1.10
C LEU A 154 -4.49 5.35 1.45
N THR A 155 -4.73 4.27 0.72
CA THR A 155 -5.81 3.31 0.96
C THR A 155 -5.34 1.88 0.70
N GLY A 156 -6.21 0.90 0.91
CA GLY A 156 -5.86 -0.51 0.83
C GLY A 156 -5.20 -1.06 2.10
N GLY A 157 -5.21 -2.39 2.24
CA GLY A 157 -4.67 -3.06 3.42
C GLY A 157 -3.16 -2.86 3.62
N GLY A 158 -2.41 -2.75 2.51
CA GLY A 158 -0.97 -2.50 2.56
C GLY A 158 -0.60 -1.13 3.11
N ALA A 159 -1.51 -0.14 3.07
CA ALA A 159 -1.31 1.17 3.66
C ALA A 159 -1.13 1.14 5.19
N LEU A 160 -1.58 0.08 5.85
CA LEU A 160 -1.53 -0.09 7.31
C LEU A 160 -0.16 -0.55 7.83
N ILE A 161 0.79 -0.91 6.96
CA ILE A 161 2.13 -1.29 7.39
C ILE A 161 2.79 -0.15 8.15
N ASN A 162 3.34 -0.48 9.32
CA ASN A 162 3.96 0.50 10.18
C ASN A 162 5.10 1.26 9.49
N GLY A 163 5.07 2.59 9.61
CA GLY A 163 6.08 3.49 9.08
C GLY A 163 5.92 3.89 7.61
N LEU A 164 4.97 3.30 6.85
CA LEU A 164 4.82 3.55 5.42
C LEU A 164 4.46 5.01 5.11
N VAL A 165 3.53 5.60 5.85
CA VAL A 165 3.15 7.03 5.72
C VAL A 165 4.36 7.93 5.87
N GLY A 166 5.14 7.72 6.94
CA GLY A 166 6.35 8.50 7.21
C GLY A 166 7.40 8.34 6.10
N LYS A 167 7.59 7.12 5.62
CA LYS A 167 8.53 6.80 4.54
C LYS A 167 8.13 7.46 3.22
N LEU A 168 6.87 7.37 2.84
CA LEU A 168 6.36 8.03 1.62
C LEU A 168 6.44 9.56 1.73
N LYS A 169 6.06 10.14 2.87
CA LYS A 169 6.18 11.58 3.13
C LYS A 169 7.63 12.07 3.00
N GLU A 170 8.58 11.31 3.55
CA GLU A 170 10.01 11.63 3.46
C GLU A 170 10.53 11.59 2.02
N GLU A 171 10.14 10.57 1.25
CA GLU A 171 10.64 10.32 -0.10
C GLU A 171 9.96 11.16 -1.17
N LEU A 172 8.66 11.42 -1.04
CA LEU A 172 7.86 12.20 -2.01
C LEU A 172 7.86 13.70 -1.71
N LYS A 173 8.25 14.11 -0.51
CA LYS A 173 8.28 15.51 -0.05
C LYS A 173 6.93 16.22 -0.07
N VAL A 174 5.85 15.45 0.05
CA VAL A 174 4.47 15.95 0.16
C VAL A 174 3.79 15.34 1.38
N PRO A 175 2.75 15.97 1.95
CA PRO A 175 1.97 15.34 3.01
C PRO A 175 1.36 14.01 2.52
N VAL A 176 1.29 13.02 3.42
CA VAL A 176 0.68 11.71 3.13
C VAL A 176 -0.20 11.34 4.32
N PHE A 177 -1.42 10.89 4.02
CA PHE A 177 -2.43 10.53 5.02
C PHE A 177 -3.03 9.17 4.69
N ILE A 178 -3.41 8.39 5.70
CA ILE A 178 -4.23 7.18 5.51
C ILE A 178 -5.70 7.62 5.55
N SER A 179 -6.51 7.05 4.64
CA SER A 179 -7.97 7.20 4.68
C SER A 179 -8.56 6.59 5.95
N ASP A 180 -9.74 7.04 6.35
CA ASP A 180 -10.38 6.57 7.59
C ASP A 180 -10.67 5.06 7.59
N ASN A 181 -11.04 4.49 6.42
CA ASN A 181 -11.40 3.08 6.26
C ASN A 181 -10.62 2.41 5.11
N PRO A 182 -9.29 2.27 5.21
CA PRO A 182 -8.45 1.86 4.07
C PRO A 182 -8.79 0.47 3.51
N LEU A 183 -9.36 -0.42 4.31
CA LEU A 183 -9.76 -1.77 3.88
C LEU A 183 -11.08 -1.80 3.09
N THR A 184 -11.94 -0.80 3.23
CA THR A 184 -13.30 -0.80 2.65
C THR A 184 -13.55 0.29 1.63
N ASN A 185 -12.59 1.19 1.41
CA ASN A 185 -12.76 2.35 0.53
C ASN A 185 -13.21 1.97 -0.89
N VAL A 186 -12.67 0.90 -1.49
CA VAL A 186 -13.09 0.46 -2.82
C VAL A 186 -14.56 0.02 -2.82
N VAL A 187 -15.01 -0.68 -1.77
CA VAL A 187 -16.41 -1.12 -1.64
C VAL A 187 -17.33 0.08 -1.40
N GLU A 188 -16.95 0.99 -0.50
CA GLU A 188 -17.70 2.21 -0.20
C GLU A 188 -17.78 3.13 -1.42
N GLY A 189 -16.67 3.34 -2.12
CA GLY A 189 -16.60 4.12 -3.35
C GLY A 189 -17.47 3.54 -4.47
N THR A 190 -17.52 2.23 -4.60
CA THR A 190 -18.42 1.54 -5.56
C THR A 190 -19.88 1.87 -5.25
N GLY A 191 -20.29 1.82 -3.98
CA GLY A 191 -21.64 2.18 -3.55
C GLY A 191 -21.98 3.63 -3.89
N ILE A 192 -21.09 4.57 -3.55
CA ILE A 192 -21.28 6.02 -3.83
C ILE A 192 -21.40 6.30 -5.33
N LEU A 193 -20.56 5.68 -6.16
CA LEU A 193 -20.61 5.86 -7.61
C LEU A 193 -21.88 5.26 -8.23
N LEU A 194 -22.34 4.11 -7.74
CA LEU A 194 -23.61 3.51 -8.19
C LEU A 194 -24.81 4.38 -7.86
N ASP A 195 -24.86 4.96 -6.67
CA ASP A 195 -25.93 5.89 -6.28
C ASP A 195 -25.94 7.16 -7.14
N ASN A 196 -24.77 7.63 -7.56
CA ASN A 196 -24.63 8.79 -8.42
C ASN A 196 -24.91 8.53 -9.91
N ILE A 197 -24.79 7.30 -10.40
CA ILE A 197 -25.15 6.93 -11.78
C ILE A 197 -26.63 7.20 -12.05
N TYR A 198 -27.52 6.97 -11.09
CA TYR A 198 -28.95 7.29 -11.21
C TYR A 198 -29.25 8.79 -11.27
N LEU A 199 -28.29 9.66 -10.92
CA LEU A 199 -28.43 11.12 -10.97
C LEU A 199 -27.86 11.73 -12.26
N ILE A 200 -27.07 10.97 -13.03
CA ILE A 200 -26.40 11.44 -14.26
C ILE A 200 -27.21 11.08 -15.53
N ASP A 201 -28.06 10.06 -15.48
CA ASP A 201 -28.88 9.57 -16.60
C ASP A 201 -30.29 10.23 -16.68
N ASN A 202 -30.51 11.40 -16.06
CA ASN A 202 -31.75 12.19 -16.19
C ASN A 202 -31.49 13.59 -16.76
#